data_a736a2b6e2e26ac76f14f34918bf8171
#
_entry.id   a736a2b6e2e26ac76f14f34918bf8171
#
_cell.length_a   1.000
_cell.length_b   1.000
_cell.length_c   1.000
_cell.angle_alpha   90.00
_cell.angle_beta   90.00
_cell.angle_gamma   90.00
#
_symmetry.space_group_name_H-M   'P 1'
#
loop_
_entity.id
_entity.type
_entity.pdbx_description
1 polymer ?
#
loop_
_entity_poly.entity_id
_entity_poly.type
_entity_poly.pdbx_seq_one_letter_code
_entity_poly.pdbx_strand_id
1 'polypeptide(L)'
;MAGNLYTYSEYAYIIEVAPTLKNLPAWGINIEPQRTVYTGYSLVRRGIYYACRMISSQKEVEFTGDDFNNIKKVYTIWLVMDAPKGGSNSIRRYEIKEKILHGHGREDVKNYDMMVAIMVYLGNKATKHRLLRLLHLIFLDQLKAAEKKTILKRDYDLVLTPVMEEELTKMGSLALGIAERAKNEGENRVIEAIRMLKDNIPLDAIIKKTGLTLQRLTELKTMLSL
;
A
#
# COMPACT_ATOMS: atom_id res chain seq x y z
N MET A 1 -10.76 -1.35 -30.64
CA MET A 1 -9.42 -1.78 -30.21
C MET A 1 -9.45 -1.86 -28.69
N ALA A 2 -9.73 -3.06 -28.17
CA ALA A 2 -9.73 -3.32 -26.73
C ALA A 2 -8.29 -3.63 -26.33
N GLY A 3 -7.57 -2.65 -25.81
CA GLY A 3 -6.24 -2.85 -25.24
C GLY A 3 -6.35 -3.73 -24.00
N ASN A 4 -5.58 -4.81 -23.95
CA ASN A 4 -5.37 -5.67 -22.81
C ASN A 4 -5.07 -4.82 -21.57
N LEU A 5 -6.06 -4.69 -20.67
CA LEU A 5 -5.98 -3.89 -19.43
C LEU A 5 -5.59 -4.72 -18.19
N TYR A 6 -5.25 -5.96 -18.39
CA TYR A 6 -4.81 -6.87 -17.34
C TYR A 6 -3.36 -7.29 -17.60
N THR A 7 -2.42 -6.40 -17.33
CA THR A 7 -1.18 -6.87 -16.77
C THR A 7 -1.56 -7.35 -15.36
N TYR A 8 -1.73 -8.65 -15.20
CA TYR A 8 -1.65 -9.28 -13.90
C TYR A 8 -0.34 -8.76 -13.30
N SER A 9 -0.46 -7.91 -12.26
CA SER A 9 0.73 -7.52 -11.52
C SER A 9 1.31 -8.85 -11.01
N GLU A 10 2.63 -8.97 -11.01
CA GLU A 10 3.38 -10.16 -10.56
C GLU A 10 3.07 -10.55 -9.11
N TYR A 11 2.12 -9.88 -8.46
CA TYR A 11 1.72 -9.98 -7.04
C TYR A 11 0.36 -10.65 -6.81
N ALA A 12 -0.28 -11.22 -7.83
CA ALA A 12 -1.54 -11.97 -7.71
C ALA A 12 -1.45 -13.16 -6.71
N TYR A 13 -0.24 -13.61 -6.39
CA TYR A 13 0.05 -14.73 -5.47
C TYR A 13 -0.25 -14.43 -3.99
N ILE A 14 -0.40 -13.16 -3.59
CA ILE A 14 -0.74 -12.80 -2.20
C ILE A 14 -2.15 -13.28 -1.82
N ILE A 15 -3.02 -13.50 -2.80
CA ILE A 15 -4.39 -13.99 -2.60
C ILE A 15 -4.39 -15.42 -2.02
N GLU A 16 -3.41 -16.24 -2.34
CA GLU A 16 -3.30 -17.59 -1.80
C GLU A 16 -2.83 -17.63 -0.34
N VAL A 17 -2.14 -16.58 0.12
CA VAL A 17 -1.55 -16.50 1.46
C VAL A 17 -2.54 -16.02 2.52
N ALA A 18 -3.66 -15.40 2.13
CA ALA A 18 -4.67 -14.93 3.08
C ALA A 18 -5.93 -15.83 3.01
N PRO A 19 -6.08 -16.84 3.89
CA PRO A 19 -7.25 -17.73 3.91
C PRO A 19 -8.58 -16.97 4.00
N THR A 20 -8.56 -15.79 4.63
CA THR A 20 -9.70 -14.87 4.75
C THR A 20 -10.16 -14.28 3.41
N LEU A 21 -9.30 -14.25 2.38
CA LEU A 21 -9.65 -13.73 1.07
C LEU A 21 -10.29 -14.77 0.15
N LYS A 22 -10.06 -16.08 0.41
CA LYS A 22 -10.61 -17.18 -0.40
C LYS A 22 -12.14 -17.26 -0.36
N ASN A 23 -12.77 -16.74 0.68
CA ASN A 23 -14.21 -16.80 0.90
C ASN A 23 -14.93 -15.47 0.63
N LEU A 24 -14.24 -14.47 0.06
CA LEU A 24 -14.91 -13.22 -0.30
C LEU A 24 -15.75 -13.46 -1.57
N PRO A 25 -17.06 -13.22 -1.53
CA PRO A 25 -17.91 -13.25 -2.72
C PRO A 25 -17.58 -12.01 -3.57
N ALA A 26 -16.55 -12.11 -4.38
CA ALA A 26 -16.07 -11.01 -5.19
C ALA A 26 -15.75 -11.49 -6.61
N TRP A 27 -16.09 -10.68 -7.59
CA TRP A 27 -15.71 -10.91 -8.98
C TRP A 27 -14.21 -10.69 -9.20
N GLY A 28 -13.66 -9.69 -8.52
CA GLY A 28 -12.25 -9.37 -8.66
C GLY A 28 -11.68 -8.74 -7.40
N ILE A 29 -10.45 -9.12 -7.11
CA ILE A 29 -9.63 -8.53 -6.06
C ILE A 29 -8.39 -7.99 -6.74
N ASN A 30 -8.20 -6.67 -6.70
CA ASN A 30 -6.98 -6.02 -7.14
C ASN A 30 -6.10 -5.72 -5.93
N ILE A 31 -4.86 -6.21 -5.92
CA ILE A 31 -3.89 -5.93 -4.86
C ILE A 31 -2.74 -5.13 -5.46
N GLU A 32 -2.55 -3.91 -4.95
CA GLU A 32 -1.53 -2.98 -5.43
C GLU A 32 -0.50 -2.71 -4.34
N PRO A 33 0.74 -3.17 -4.49
CA PRO A 33 1.83 -2.73 -3.64
C PRO A 33 2.22 -1.29 -4.01
N GLN A 34 2.21 -0.42 -3.03
CA GLN A 34 2.54 0.99 -3.18
C GLN A 34 3.69 1.37 -2.26
N ARG A 35 4.80 1.82 -2.82
CA ARG A 35 5.98 2.17 -2.04
C ARG A 35 5.73 3.33 -1.07
N THR A 36 5.08 4.39 -1.54
CA THR A 36 4.88 5.63 -0.77
C THR A 36 3.49 6.23 -0.98
N VAL A 37 3.01 6.95 0.03
CA VAL A 37 1.79 7.77 -0.08
C VAL A 37 1.99 9.07 -0.85
N TYR A 38 3.23 9.49 -1.04
CA TYR A 38 3.59 10.77 -1.67
C TYR A 38 3.63 10.66 -3.19
N THR A 39 2.47 10.50 -3.80
CA THR A 39 2.29 10.29 -5.25
C THR A 39 1.83 11.54 -5.99
N GLY A 40 1.66 12.66 -5.28
CA GLY A 40 1.06 13.88 -5.85
C GLY A 40 -0.47 13.83 -5.94
N TYR A 41 -1.09 12.69 -5.61
CA TYR A 41 -2.55 12.49 -5.57
C TYR A 41 -2.93 11.54 -4.43
N SER A 42 -4.23 11.49 -4.08
CA SER A 42 -4.75 10.59 -3.05
C SER A 42 -4.84 9.15 -3.54
N LEU A 43 -4.16 8.22 -2.86
CA LEU A 43 -4.27 6.78 -3.14
C LEU A 43 -5.70 6.26 -2.95
N VAL A 44 -6.47 6.83 -2.02
CA VAL A 44 -7.88 6.47 -1.82
C VAL A 44 -8.70 6.77 -3.08
N ARG A 45 -8.48 7.96 -3.70
CA ARG A 45 -9.15 8.30 -4.97
C ARG A 45 -8.79 7.33 -6.08
N ARG A 46 -7.51 6.93 -6.16
CA ARG A 46 -7.05 5.94 -7.15
C ARG A 46 -7.68 4.57 -6.90
N GLY A 47 -7.78 4.14 -5.62
CA GLY A 47 -8.44 2.89 -5.24
C GLY A 47 -9.92 2.87 -5.62
N ILE A 48 -10.65 3.95 -5.35
CA ILE A 48 -12.04 4.12 -5.77
C ILE A 48 -12.16 4.08 -7.31
N TYR A 49 -11.32 4.80 -8.01
CA TYR A 49 -11.31 4.80 -9.48
C TYR A 49 -11.10 3.39 -10.06
N TYR A 50 -10.18 2.61 -9.49
CA TYR A 50 -9.95 1.23 -9.93
C TYR A 50 -11.15 0.32 -9.63
N ALA A 51 -11.78 0.47 -8.46
CA ALA A 51 -12.99 -0.26 -8.15
C ALA A 51 -14.13 0.05 -9.14
N CYS A 52 -14.34 1.32 -9.48
CA CYS A 52 -15.31 1.73 -10.49
C CYS A 52 -15.02 1.12 -11.86
N ARG A 53 -13.75 1.09 -12.27
CA ARG A 53 -13.34 0.45 -13.53
C ARG A 53 -13.60 -1.05 -13.51
N MET A 54 -13.31 -1.74 -12.41
CA MET A 54 -13.60 -3.18 -12.26
C MET A 54 -15.10 -3.45 -12.32
N ILE A 55 -15.94 -2.61 -11.73
CA ILE A 55 -17.41 -2.72 -11.87
C ILE A 55 -17.82 -2.51 -13.32
N SER A 56 -17.35 -1.44 -13.94
CA SER A 56 -17.70 -1.12 -15.33
C SER A 56 -17.26 -2.19 -16.33
N SER A 57 -16.13 -2.85 -16.09
CA SER A 57 -15.61 -3.91 -16.96
C SER A 57 -16.37 -5.22 -16.89
N GLN A 58 -17.32 -5.36 -15.96
CA GLN A 58 -18.19 -6.55 -15.88
C GLN A 58 -19.27 -6.58 -16.97
N LYS A 59 -19.59 -5.42 -17.56
CA LYS A 59 -20.55 -5.36 -18.65
C LYS A 59 -20.05 -6.17 -19.84
N GLU A 60 -20.95 -6.95 -20.45
CA GLU A 60 -20.69 -7.93 -21.53
C GLU A 60 -19.77 -9.11 -21.13
N VAL A 61 -19.43 -9.23 -19.83
CA VAL A 61 -18.66 -10.35 -19.28
C VAL A 61 -19.50 -11.10 -18.24
N GLU A 62 -19.98 -10.39 -17.20
CA GLU A 62 -20.78 -10.95 -16.11
C GLU A 62 -22.27 -10.67 -16.29
N PHE A 63 -22.63 -9.61 -16.99
CA PHE A 63 -24.01 -9.25 -17.32
C PHE A 63 -24.09 -8.56 -18.70
N THR A 64 -25.25 -8.68 -19.35
CA THR A 64 -25.54 -8.06 -20.64
C THR A 64 -26.79 -7.21 -20.54
N GLY A 65 -26.94 -6.25 -21.44
CA GLY A 65 -28.10 -5.34 -21.44
C GLY A 65 -28.27 -4.60 -20.13
N ASP A 66 -29.47 -4.70 -19.54
CA ASP A 66 -29.87 -4.00 -18.32
C ASP A 66 -29.92 -4.92 -17.08
N ASP A 67 -29.31 -6.08 -17.14
CA ASP A 67 -29.30 -7.04 -16.01
C ASP A 67 -28.26 -6.66 -14.93
N PHE A 68 -28.43 -5.46 -14.37
CA PHE A 68 -27.55 -4.90 -13.33
C PHE A 68 -27.54 -5.70 -12.03
N ASN A 69 -28.52 -6.59 -11.79
CA ASN A 69 -28.54 -7.46 -10.60
C ASN A 69 -27.37 -8.46 -10.57
N ASN A 70 -26.76 -8.72 -11.72
CA ASN A 70 -25.60 -9.61 -11.83
C ASN A 70 -24.26 -8.93 -11.60
N ILE A 71 -24.25 -7.62 -11.30
CA ILE A 71 -23.02 -6.94 -10.89
C ILE A 71 -22.49 -7.57 -9.62
N LYS A 72 -21.23 -7.98 -9.68
CA LYS A 72 -20.52 -8.59 -8.56
C LYS A 72 -19.64 -7.58 -7.86
N LYS A 73 -19.56 -7.73 -6.53
CA LYS A 73 -18.72 -6.89 -5.68
C LYS A 73 -17.24 -7.00 -6.04
N VAL A 74 -16.54 -5.87 -5.95
CA VAL A 74 -15.10 -5.77 -6.22
C VAL A 74 -14.35 -5.24 -5.02
N TYR A 75 -13.07 -5.63 -4.91
CA TYR A 75 -12.16 -5.17 -3.87
C TYR A 75 -10.89 -4.59 -4.50
N THR A 76 -10.45 -3.44 -4.01
CA THR A 76 -9.10 -2.91 -4.28
C THR A 76 -8.33 -2.82 -2.97
N ILE A 77 -7.19 -3.51 -2.89
CA ILE A 77 -6.36 -3.59 -1.69
C ILE A 77 -5.01 -2.95 -2.00
N TRP A 78 -4.64 -1.96 -1.22
CA TRP A 78 -3.42 -1.18 -1.39
C TRP A 78 -2.48 -1.44 -0.23
N LEU A 79 -1.34 -2.05 -0.50
CA LEU A 79 -0.28 -2.30 0.47
C LEU A 79 0.72 -1.15 0.41
N VAL A 80 0.58 -0.20 1.32
CA VAL A 80 1.40 1.01 1.35
C VAL A 80 2.55 0.80 2.30
N MET A 81 3.77 0.74 1.77
CA MET A 81 4.97 0.40 2.53
C MET A 81 5.48 1.57 3.37
N ASP A 82 5.36 2.80 2.86
CA ASP A 82 5.72 4.03 3.57
C ASP A 82 4.45 4.80 3.94
N ALA A 83 4.03 4.66 5.18
CA ALA A 83 2.78 5.22 5.67
C ALA A 83 2.90 6.73 5.94
N PRO A 84 1.79 7.50 5.85
CA PRO A 84 1.78 8.89 6.21
C PRO A 84 2.07 9.06 7.71
N LYS A 85 2.61 10.22 8.09
CA LYS A 85 2.90 10.55 9.50
C LYS A 85 1.65 10.33 10.37
N GLY A 86 1.79 9.50 11.42
CA GLY A 86 0.69 9.13 12.31
C GLY A 86 -0.28 8.07 11.74
N GLY A 87 -0.05 7.57 10.53
CA GLY A 87 -0.91 6.56 9.88
C GLY A 87 -0.32 5.14 9.81
N SER A 88 0.90 4.93 10.34
CA SER A 88 1.58 3.64 10.31
C SER A 88 0.81 2.54 11.04
N ASN A 89 0.97 1.30 10.58
CA ASN A 89 0.35 0.11 11.16
C ASN A 89 -1.17 0.22 11.26
N SER A 90 -1.83 0.75 10.22
CA SER A 90 -3.27 0.87 10.15
C SER A 90 -3.87 0.20 8.92
N ILE A 91 -5.09 -0.30 9.08
CA ILE A 91 -5.92 -0.83 8.00
C ILE A 91 -7.17 0.04 7.94
N ARG A 92 -7.46 0.60 6.78
CA ARG A 92 -8.61 1.48 6.56
C ARG A 92 -9.47 0.93 5.44
N ARG A 93 -10.76 0.86 5.70
CA ARG A 93 -11.77 0.38 4.75
C ARG A 93 -12.65 1.55 4.30
N TYR A 94 -12.86 1.65 3.00
CA TYR A 94 -13.75 2.61 2.35
C TYR A 94 -14.80 1.82 1.58
N GLU A 95 -16.07 2.11 1.85
CA GLU A 95 -17.21 1.39 1.31
C GLU A 95 -18.41 2.31 1.11
N ILE A 96 -19.36 1.89 0.31
CA ILE A 96 -20.64 2.59 0.14
C ILE A 96 -21.58 2.22 1.29
N LYS A 97 -22.26 3.21 1.86
CA LYS A 97 -23.26 3.02 2.91
C LYS A 97 -24.50 3.83 2.63
N GLU A 98 -25.65 3.23 2.87
CA GLU A 98 -26.93 3.95 2.85
C GLU A 98 -27.05 4.88 4.07
N LYS A 99 -27.54 6.09 3.82
CA LYS A 99 -28.00 7.02 4.86
C LYS A 99 -29.38 7.52 4.52
N ILE A 100 -30.39 7.14 5.30
CA ILE A 100 -31.76 7.64 5.12
C ILE A 100 -31.78 9.13 5.47
N LEU A 101 -32.14 9.97 4.50
CA LEU A 101 -32.23 11.42 4.68
C LEU A 101 -33.67 11.86 5.02
N HIS A 102 -34.64 11.11 4.56
CA HIS A 102 -36.07 11.34 4.82
C HIS A 102 -36.86 10.06 4.58
N GLY A 103 -37.95 9.87 5.32
CA GLY A 103 -38.86 8.72 5.18
C GLY A 103 -38.37 7.47 5.92
N HIS A 104 -38.98 6.33 5.57
CA HIS A 104 -38.76 5.03 6.17
C HIS A 104 -38.48 4.01 5.06
N GLY A 105 -37.75 2.99 5.38
CA GLY A 105 -37.36 1.93 4.47
C GLY A 105 -35.84 1.85 4.37
N ARG A 106 -35.37 0.69 3.99
CA ARG A 106 -33.93 0.42 3.77
C ARG A 106 -33.77 -0.43 2.54
N GLU A 107 -32.74 -0.14 1.76
CA GLU A 107 -32.34 -0.99 0.67
C GLU A 107 -31.56 -2.21 1.20
N ASP A 108 -31.64 -3.35 0.50
CA ASP A 108 -30.83 -4.52 0.83
C ASP A 108 -29.34 -4.18 0.58
N VAL A 109 -28.50 -4.49 1.56
CA VAL A 109 -27.04 -4.23 1.52
C VAL A 109 -26.39 -4.80 0.25
N LYS A 110 -26.87 -5.96 -0.21
CA LYS A 110 -26.37 -6.60 -1.44
C LYS A 110 -26.55 -5.75 -2.70
N ASN A 111 -27.47 -4.79 -2.71
CA ASN A 111 -27.78 -3.95 -3.86
C ASN A 111 -26.89 -2.71 -3.98
N TYR A 112 -26.17 -2.30 -2.92
CA TYR A 112 -25.32 -1.11 -2.95
C TYR A 112 -23.89 -1.33 -2.45
N ASP A 113 -23.60 -2.40 -1.69
CA ASP A 113 -22.23 -2.69 -1.21
C ASP A 113 -21.40 -3.37 -2.31
N MET A 114 -21.25 -2.68 -3.46
CA MET A 114 -20.63 -3.22 -4.67
C MET A 114 -19.12 -3.02 -4.74
N MET A 115 -18.55 -2.13 -3.91
CA MET A 115 -17.12 -1.84 -3.95
C MET A 115 -16.53 -1.62 -2.56
N VAL A 116 -15.31 -2.10 -2.38
CA VAL A 116 -14.50 -1.85 -1.18
C VAL A 116 -13.09 -1.47 -1.58
N ALA A 117 -12.59 -0.36 -1.07
CA ALA A 117 -11.18 -0.02 -1.13
C ALA A 117 -10.56 -0.20 0.26
N ILE A 118 -9.48 -0.98 0.34
CA ILE A 118 -8.75 -1.24 1.58
C ILE A 118 -7.35 -0.66 1.45
N MET A 119 -6.99 0.24 2.37
CA MET A 119 -5.64 0.80 2.48
C MET A 119 -4.95 0.16 3.69
N VAL A 120 -3.91 -0.62 3.44
CA VAL A 120 -3.08 -1.24 4.46
C VAL A 120 -1.78 -0.45 4.55
N TYR A 121 -1.65 0.35 5.59
CA TYR A 121 -0.46 1.17 5.82
C TYR A 121 0.51 0.40 6.71
N LEU A 122 1.60 -0.05 6.13
CA LEU A 122 2.70 -0.66 6.87
C LEU A 122 3.51 0.44 7.56
N GLY A 123 4.30 0.09 8.53
CA GLY A 123 5.09 1.05 9.30
C GLY A 123 6.51 0.56 9.54
N ASN A 124 7.36 1.46 10.05
CA ASN A 124 8.76 1.17 10.34
C ASN A 124 8.96 0.38 11.63
N LYS A 125 7.88 0.11 12.39
CA LYS A 125 7.95 -0.61 13.68
C LYS A 125 7.05 -1.82 13.65
N ALA A 126 7.51 -2.91 14.26
CA ALA A 126 6.70 -4.10 14.47
C ALA A 126 5.42 -3.77 15.24
N THR A 127 4.30 -4.28 14.77
CA THR A 127 2.98 -4.16 15.39
C THR A 127 2.57 -5.47 16.06
N LYS A 128 1.66 -5.40 17.04
CA LYS A 128 1.04 -6.60 17.63
C LYS A 128 -0.03 -7.23 16.73
N HIS A 129 -0.52 -6.51 15.74
CA HIS A 129 -1.55 -7.00 14.82
C HIS A 129 -0.98 -8.07 13.89
N ARG A 130 -1.51 -9.31 13.98
CA ARG A 130 -0.95 -10.50 13.30
C ARG A 130 -0.76 -10.31 11.80
N LEU A 131 -1.79 -9.81 11.09
CA LEU A 131 -1.70 -9.57 9.63
C LEU A 131 -0.64 -8.53 9.28
N LEU A 132 -0.59 -7.40 10.00
CA LEU A 132 0.39 -6.35 9.72
C LEU A 132 1.82 -6.83 9.99
N ARG A 133 2.02 -7.68 11.01
CA ARG A 133 3.32 -8.32 11.26
C ARG A 133 3.73 -9.25 10.12
N LEU A 134 2.78 -10.05 9.61
CA LEU A 134 3.01 -10.92 8.46
C LEU A 134 3.43 -10.11 7.23
N LEU A 135 2.66 -9.06 6.91
CA LEU A 135 2.97 -8.20 5.76
C LEU A 135 4.29 -7.45 5.95
N HIS A 136 4.58 -6.99 7.17
CA HIS A 136 5.88 -6.37 7.47
C HIS A 136 7.03 -7.35 7.25
N LEU A 137 6.91 -8.59 7.73
CA LEU A 137 7.92 -9.64 7.53
C LEU A 137 8.17 -9.90 6.04
N ILE A 138 7.11 -9.97 5.23
CA ILE A 138 7.22 -10.23 3.80
C ILE A 138 7.86 -9.05 3.07
N PHE A 139 7.35 -7.82 3.27
CA PHE A 139 7.64 -6.68 2.41
C PHE A 139 8.73 -5.74 2.92
N LEU A 140 8.87 -5.58 4.24
CA LEU A 140 9.74 -4.56 4.82
C LEU A 140 10.93 -5.12 5.59
N ASP A 141 10.83 -6.34 6.09
CA ASP A 141 11.90 -6.95 6.86
C ASP A 141 13.10 -7.28 5.96
N GLN A 142 14.32 -6.98 6.45
CA GLN A 142 15.55 -7.18 5.73
C GLN A 142 16.17 -8.58 5.95
N LEU A 143 15.44 -9.48 6.61
CA LEU A 143 15.87 -10.86 6.80
C LEU A 143 16.04 -11.59 5.47
N LYS A 144 16.96 -12.55 5.43
CA LYS A 144 17.15 -13.42 4.28
C LYS A 144 15.90 -14.28 4.03
N ALA A 145 15.66 -14.67 2.79
CA ALA A 145 14.48 -15.47 2.42
C ALA A 145 14.35 -16.76 3.25
N ALA A 146 15.48 -17.45 3.56
CA ALA A 146 15.48 -18.65 4.38
C ALA A 146 15.01 -18.39 5.84
N GLU A 147 15.40 -17.25 6.41
CA GLU A 147 14.96 -16.85 7.76
C GLU A 147 13.48 -16.48 7.77
N LYS A 148 13.04 -15.70 6.77
CA LYS A 148 11.62 -15.39 6.57
C LYS A 148 10.79 -16.66 6.43
N LYS A 149 11.22 -17.63 5.61
CA LYS A 149 10.57 -18.94 5.44
C LYS A 149 10.38 -19.67 6.77
N THR A 150 11.42 -19.70 7.60
CA THR A 150 11.39 -20.33 8.92
C THR A 150 10.35 -19.67 9.83
N ILE A 151 10.31 -18.34 9.86
CA ILE A 151 9.34 -17.58 10.66
C ILE A 151 7.91 -17.77 10.13
N LEU A 152 7.73 -17.72 8.81
CA LEU A 152 6.43 -17.91 8.16
C LEU A 152 5.84 -19.28 8.50
N LYS A 153 6.66 -20.33 8.47
CA LYS A 153 6.23 -21.67 8.87
C LYS A 153 5.91 -21.76 10.36
N ARG A 154 6.80 -21.24 11.22
CA ARG A 154 6.67 -21.37 12.68
C ARG A 154 5.51 -20.54 13.25
N ASP A 155 5.38 -19.28 12.85
CA ASP A 155 4.48 -18.30 13.49
C ASP A 155 3.14 -18.15 12.75
N TYR A 156 3.09 -18.54 11.47
CA TYR A 156 1.91 -18.35 10.63
C TYR A 156 1.38 -19.65 10.01
N ASP A 157 2.08 -20.78 10.22
CA ASP A 157 1.77 -22.06 9.60
C ASP A 157 1.69 -22.00 8.06
N LEU A 158 2.53 -21.16 7.46
CA LEU A 158 2.60 -20.97 6.03
C LEU A 158 3.75 -21.80 5.45
N VAL A 159 3.39 -22.72 4.56
CA VAL A 159 4.36 -23.50 3.77
C VAL A 159 4.45 -22.85 2.39
N LEU A 160 5.64 -22.36 2.05
CA LEU A 160 5.87 -21.72 0.77
C LEU A 160 6.07 -22.76 -0.33
N THR A 161 5.44 -22.54 -1.48
CA THR A 161 5.78 -23.26 -2.71
C THR A 161 7.13 -22.76 -3.26
N PRO A 162 7.81 -23.50 -4.14
CA PRO A 162 9.06 -23.04 -4.77
C PRO A 162 8.92 -21.69 -5.46
N VAL A 163 7.79 -21.43 -6.12
CA VAL A 163 7.49 -20.13 -6.76
C VAL A 163 7.39 -19.01 -5.72
N MET A 164 6.69 -19.26 -4.61
CA MET A 164 6.58 -18.27 -3.52
C MET A 164 7.94 -17.99 -2.86
N GLU A 165 8.82 -18.98 -2.76
CA GLU A 165 10.18 -18.80 -2.24
C GLU A 165 11.02 -17.93 -3.18
N GLU A 166 10.92 -18.13 -4.48
CA GLU A 166 11.58 -17.31 -5.48
C GLU A 166 11.11 -15.86 -5.40
N GLU A 167 9.79 -15.64 -5.34
CA GLU A 167 9.21 -14.31 -5.22
C GLU A 167 9.60 -13.64 -3.89
N LEU A 168 9.62 -14.37 -2.78
CA LEU A 168 10.08 -13.84 -1.49
C LEU A 168 11.54 -13.39 -1.55
N THR A 169 12.38 -14.10 -2.30
CA THR A 169 13.77 -13.73 -2.52
C THR A 169 13.88 -12.44 -3.34
N LYS A 170 13.11 -12.33 -4.42
CA LYS A 170 13.04 -11.10 -5.24
C LYS A 170 12.54 -9.91 -4.44
N MET A 171 11.48 -10.09 -3.63
CA MET A 171 10.94 -9.06 -2.74
C MET A 171 11.96 -8.64 -1.67
N GLY A 172 12.72 -9.56 -1.12
CA GLY A 172 13.81 -9.27 -0.20
C GLY A 172 14.88 -8.37 -0.83
N SER A 173 15.26 -8.66 -2.06
CA SER A 173 16.20 -7.84 -2.84
C SER A 173 15.61 -6.45 -3.14
N LEU A 174 14.33 -6.37 -3.43
CA LEU A 174 13.61 -5.10 -3.65
C LEU A 174 13.55 -4.27 -2.36
N ALA A 175 13.23 -4.90 -1.23
CA ALA A 175 13.17 -4.22 0.07
C ALA A 175 14.55 -3.66 0.47
N LEU A 176 15.63 -4.41 0.25
CA LEU A 176 17.01 -3.94 0.44
C LEU A 176 17.32 -2.77 -0.47
N GLY A 177 17.01 -2.86 -1.76
CA GLY A 177 17.20 -1.76 -2.72
C GLY A 177 16.39 -0.50 -2.37
N ILE A 178 15.17 -0.67 -1.82
CA ILE A 178 14.35 0.44 -1.33
C ILE A 178 15.00 1.09 -0.10
N ALA A 179 15.47 0.29 0.86
CA ALA A 179 16.11 0.79 2.07
C ALA A 179 17.42 1.54 1.74
N GLU A 180 18.22 1.00 0.82
CA GLU A 180 19.45 1.62 0.36
C GLU A 180 19.20 2.94 -0.38
N ARG A 181 18.20 2.97 -1.27
CA ARG A 181 17.81 4.23 -1.94
C ARG A 181 17.29 5.27 -0.95
N ALA A 182 16.46 4.88 0.02
CA ALA A 182 15.97 5.79 1.05
C ALA A 182 17.10 6.37 1.91
N LYS A 183 18.13 5.53 2.20
CA LYS A 183 19.33 5.96 2.89
C LYS A 183 20.11 6.98 2.05
N ASN A 184 20.38 6.66 0.79
CA ASN A 184 21.09 7.53 -0.14
C ASN A 184 20.36 8.86 -0.37
N GLU A 185 19.01 8.82 -0.51
CA GLU A 185 18.19 10.04 -0.62
C GLU A 185 18.25 10.87 0.67
N GLY A 186 18.28 10.23 1.84
CA GLY A 186 18.48 10.90 3.13
C GLY A 186 19.84 11.56 3.23
N GLU A 187 20.90 10.88 2.84
CA GLU A 187 22.26 11.40 2.79
C GLU A 187 22.38 12.58 1.82
N ASN A 188 21.81 12.47 0.62
CA ASN A 188 21.79 13.54 -0.38
C ASN A 188 21.07 14.81 0.13
N ARG A 189 19.95 14.63 0.86
CA ARG A 189 19.25 15.77 1.50
C ARG A 189 20.11 16.47 2.54
N VAL A 190 20.87 15.70 3.32
CA VAL A 190 21.79 16.27 4.32
C VAL A 190 22.94 17.01 3.64
N ILE A 191 23.53 16.42 2.60
CA ILE A 191 24.61 17.05 1.82
C ILE A 191 24.13 18.36 1.21
N GLU A 192 22.95 18.37 0.60
CA GLU A 192 22.36 19.58 0.00
C GLU A 192 22.08 20.65 1.08
N ALA A 193 21.56 20.24 2.24
CA ALA A 193 21.34 21.15 3.36
C ALA A 193 22.66 21.77 3.86
N ILE A 194 23.72 20.98 3.97
CA ILE A 194 25.06 21.46 4.37
C ILE A 194 25.57 22.51 3.35
N ARG A 195 25.42 22.23 2.06
CA ARG A 195 25.79 23.16 1.01
C ARG A 195 25.04 24.49 1.13
N MET A 196 23.70 24.40 1.25
CA MET A 196 22.86 25.58 1.40
C MET A 196 23.14 26.38 2.68
N LEU A 197 23.49 25.69 3.79
CA LEU A 197 23.93 26.35 5.03
C LEU A 197 25.24 27.13 4.83
N LYS A 198 26.22 26.56 4.12
CA LYS A 198 27.49 27.22 3.78
C LYS A 198 27.27 28.42 2.87
N ASP A 199 26.28 28.36 1.98
CA ASP A 199 25.91 29.45 1.07
C ASP A 199 25.01 30.49 1.76
N ASN A 200 24.83 30.43 3.10
CA ASN A 200 24.01 31.31 3.91
C ASN A 200 22.54 31.43 3.45
N ILE A 201 21.98 30.37 2.87
CA ILE A 201 20.57 30.31 2.47
C ILE A 201 19.68 30.31 3.73
N PRO A 202 18.55 31.05 3.75
CA PRO A 202 17.63 31.07 4.88
C PRO A 202 17.10 29.67 5.22
N LEU A 203 16.99 29.36 6.54
CA LEU A 203 16.58 28.05 7.03
C LEU A 203 15.22 27.59 6.45
N ASP A 204 14.25 28.52 6.30
CA ASP A 204 12.94 28.18 5.72
C ASP A 204 13.04 27.69 4.28
N ALA A 205 13.94 28.29 3.48
CA ALA A 205 14.20 27.83 2.12
C ALA A 205 14.86 26.43 2.10
N ILE A 206 15.77 26.18 3.05
CA ILE A 206 16.42 24.88 3.20
C ILE A 206 15.39 23.81 3.61
N ILE A 207 14.52 24.10 4.59
CA ILE A 207 13.43 23.21 5.02
C ILE A 207 12.53 22.87 3.83
N LYS A 208 12.11 23.88 3.08
CA LYS A 208 11.24 23.70 1.92
C LYS A 208 11.88 22.83 0.83
N LYS A 209 13.17 22.98 0.59
CA LYS A 209 13.88 22.24 -0.47
C LYS A 209 14.27 20.83 -0.04
N THR A 210 14.76 20.64 1.19
CA THR A 210 15.32 19.38 1.65
C THR A 210 14.33 18.52 2.44
N GLY A 211 13.27 19.12 3.00
CA GLY A 211 12.32 18.46 3.88
C GLY A 211 12.90 18.09 5.25
N LEU A 212 14.09 18.58 5.61
CA LEU A 212 14.68 18.40 6.94
C LEU A 212 13.98 19.28 7.96
N THR A 213 13.93 18.81 9.21
CA THR A 213 13.35 19.58 10.31
C THR A 213 14.28 20.72 10.74
N LEU A 214 13.71 21.80 11.31
CA LEU A 214 14.47 22.90 11.88
C LEU A 214 15.50 22.42 12.90
N GLN A 215 15.10 21.49 13.76
CA GLN A 215 15.99 20.88 14.76
C GLN A 215 17.22 20.26 14.09
N ARG A 216 17.01 19.47 13.03
CA ARG A 216 18.10 18.81 12.31
C ARG A 216 19.04 19.81 11.62
N LEU A 217 18.50 20.89 11.07
CA LEU A 217 19.31 21.95 10.47
C LEU A 217 20.13 22.72 11.52
N THR A 218 19.56 22.95 12.70
CA THR A 218 20.27 23.58 13.82
C THR A 218 21.44 22.72 14.30
N GLU A 219 21.21 21.39 14.44
CA GLU A 219 22.27 20.42 14.74
C GLU A 219 23.40 20.48 13.69
N LEU A 220 23.05 20.43 12.40
CA LEU A 220 24.03 20.52 11.32
C LEU A 220 24.81 21.85 11.33
N LYS A 221 24.13 22.97 11.58
CA LYS A 221 24.74 24.28 11.69
C LYS A 221 25.75 24.33 12.83
N THR A 222 25.39 23.79 14.01
CA THR A 222 26.28 23.70 15.18
C THR A 222 27.48 22.82 14.88
N MET A 223 27.29 21.66 14.22
CA MET A 223 28.37 20.75 13.84
C MET A 223 29.37 21.37 12.84
N LEU A 224 28.89 22.28 11.98
CA LEU A 224 29.70 22.97 10.98
C LEU A 224 30.36 24.23 11.52
N SER A 225 30.07 24.61 12.78
CA SER A 225 30.56 25.85 13.42
C SER A 225 30.18 27.12 12.62
N LEU A 226 28.97 27.09 11.99
CA LEU A 226 28.43 28.21 11.18
C LEU A 226 27.46 29.08 11.99
#